data_82b59c0da48d3885fdac7e5019bff5d1
#
_entry.id   82b59c0da48d3885fdac7e5019bff5d1
#
_cell.length_a   1.000
_cell.length_b   1.000
_cell.length_c   1.000
_cell.angle_alpha   90.00
_cell.angle_beta   90.00
_cell.angle_gamma   90.00
#
_symmetry.space_group_name_H-M   'P 1'
#
loop_
_entity.id
_entity.type
_entity.pdbx_description
1 polymer ?
#
loop_
_entity_poly.entity_id
_entity_poly.type
_entity_poly.pdbx_seq_one_letter_code
_entity_poly.pdbx_strand_id
1 'polypeptide(L)'
;MLYDPPTGCVDFVEIFNRSSKVLDLKDLVLANYDTVNKIISDYNEISKQPFLVLPGEYFVLSTDSTSIKKTYKTTNPKAFVNMAGFPTMNNEDGVVTIAAKSGLLIDVAAYNSGMQYPLLTSVDGVSLERISPERPSLDITNWHSASEAVGYATPGYKNSQFGITVTDDNEITLSPDIFSPDNDGYNDNLTIAYSFGSPGNNATITIYDANGRLVRNLVNHELCGTTGAFSWDGINN
;
A
#
# COMPACT_ATOMS: atom_id res chain seq x y z
N MET A 1 0.47 2.77 5.79
CA MET A 1 1.58 3.27 6.64
C MET A 1 2.82 2.40 6.47
N LEU A 2 3.99 2.98 6.54
CA LEU A 2 5.28 2.30 6.61
C LEU A 2 5.93 2.64 7.95
N TYR A 3 6.23 1.65 8.77
CA TYR A 3 6.78 1.79 10.12
C TYR A 3 8.14 1.08 10.28
N ASP A 4 8.56 0.34 9.27
CA ASP A 4 9.87 -0.33 9.18
C ASP A 4 10.49 -0.01 7.80
N PRO A 5 11.00 1.22 7.60
CA PRO A 5 11.51 1.67 6.32
C PRO A 5 12.87 1.04 6.00
N PRO A 6 13.17 0.76 4.72
CA PRO A 6 14.49 0.28 4.33
C PRO A 6 15.55 1.37 4.52
N THR A 7 16.80 0.95 4.60
CA THR A 7 17.94 1.86 4.77
C THR A 7 17.91 3.03 3.78
N GLY A 8 17.93 4.25 4.31
CA GLY A 8 17.89 5.48 3.51
C GLY A 8 16.50 5.99 3.16
N CYS A 9 15.45 5.35 3.68
CA CYS A 9 14.07 5.83 3.66
C CYS A 9 13.62 6.24 5.07
N VAL A 10 12.42 6.81 5.19
CA VAL A 10 11.81 7.21 6.45
C VAL A 10 10.41 6.63 6.59
N ASP A 11 9.89 6.59 7.82
CA ASP A 11 8.50 6.25 8.10
C ASP A 11 7.54 7.18 7.37
N PHE A 12 6.38 6.64 7.03
CA PHE A 12 5.28 7.46 6.56
C PHE A 12 3.91 6.95 7.04
N VAL A 13 2.99 7.87 7.22
CA VAL A 13 1.57 7.61 7.39
C VAL A 13 0.83 8.24 6.21
N GLU A 14 0.00 7.46 5.53
CA GLU A 14 -0.87 7.97 4.50
C GLU A 14 -2.28 8.17 5.04
N ILE A 15 -2.85 9.31 4.72
CA ILE A 15 -4.24 9.67 5.03
C ILE A 15 -5.07 9.72 3.75
N PHE A 16 -6.34 9.33 3.86
CA PHE A 16 -7.34 9.42 2.80
C PHE A 16 -8.54 10.22 3.29
N ASN A 17 -8.88 11.30 2.60
CA ASN A 17 -10.08 12.07 2.92
C ASN A 17 -11.32 11.38 2.36
N ARG A 18 -11.93 10.48 3.14
CA ARG A 18 -13.18 9.80 2.77
C ARG A 18 -14.45 10.63 2.98
N SER A 19 -14.31 11.83 3.57
CA SER A 19 -15.45 12.71 3.83
C SER A 19 -15.86 13.49 2.57
N SER A 20 -17.04 14.09 2.60
CA SER A 20 -17.50 15.03 1.58
C SER A 20 -17.02 16.48 1.82
N LYS A 21 -16.13 16.69 2.79
CA LYS A 21 -15.65 18.01 3.20
C LYS A 21 -14.20 18.22 2.80
N VAL A 22 -13.84 19.47 2.54
CA VAL A 22 -12.45 19.89 2.44
C VAL A 22 -11.86 19.95 3.84
N LEU A 23 -10.70 19.33 4.06
CA LEU A 23 -9.98 19.35 5.31
C LEU A 23 -8.77 20.26 5.20
N ASP A 24 -8.44 21.02 6.27
CA ASP A 24 -7.20 21.79 6.33
C ASP A 24 -6.23 21.11 7.31
N LEU A 25 -5.12 20.61 6.77
CA LEU A 25 -4.12 19.87 7.58
C LEU A 25 -3.43 20.74 8.64
N LYS A 26 -3.50 22.08 8.52
CA LYS A 26 -2.96 22.98 9.56
C LYS A 26 -3.70 22.84 10.90
N ASP A 27 -4.94 22.36 10.89
CA ASP A 27 -5.78 22.21 12.08
C ASP A 27 -5.64 20.80 12.69
N LEU A 28 -4.83 19.94 12.06
CA LEU A 28 -4.62 18.55 12.43
C LEU A 28 -3.21 18.27 12.95
N VAL A 29 -3.11 17.23 13.75
CA VAL A 29 -1.85 16.66 14.25
C VAL A 29 -1.79 15.17 13.95
N LEU A 30 -0.58 14.67 13.69
CA LEU A 30 -0.23 13.26 13.73
C LEU A 30 0.44 13.00 15.09
N ALA A 31 0.01 11.97 15.80
CA ALA A 31 0.44 11.71 17.16
C ALA A 31 0.42 10.21 17.49
N ASN A 32 0.98 9.84 18.65
CA ASN A 32 0.78 8.52 19.24
C ASN A 32 -0.45 8.51 20.14
N TYR A 33 -1.07 7.34 20.31
CA TYR A 33 -2.26 7.19 21.13
C TYR A 33 -2.19 5.95 22.02
N ASP A 34 -2.35 6.16 23.34
CA ASP A 34 -2.52 5.08 24.30
C ASP A 34 -4.02 4.68 24.32
N THR A 35 -4.31 3.50 23.78
CA THR A 35 -5.69 2.98 23.70
C THR A 35 -6.25 2.56 25.05
N VAL A 36 -5.42 2.32 26.06
CA VAL A 36 -5.82 1.91 27.41
C VAL A 36 -6.17 3.15 28.24
N ASN A 37 -5.22 4.08 28.35
CA ASN A 37 -5.38 5.29 29.17
C ASN A 37 -6.10 6.42 28.43
N LYS A 38 -6.37 6.28 27.12
CA LYS A 38 -7.02 7.28 26.26
C LYS A 38 -6.25 8.60 26.19
N ILE A 39 -4.92 8.51 26.13
CA ILE A 39 -4.00 9.65 26.12
C ILE A 39 -3.36 9.78 24.74
N ILE A 40 -3.43 10.99 24.17
CA ILE A 40 -2.67 11.38 22.99
C ILE A 40 -1.31 11.90 23.46
N SER A 41 -0.24 11.46 22.84
CA SER A 41 1.14 11.87 23.12
C SER A 41 1.93 12.05 21.83
N ASP A 42 3.14 12.61 21.94
CA ASP A 42 4.03 12.83 20.79
C ASP A 42 3.34 13.58 19.63
N TYR A 43 2.79 14.75 19.98
CA TYR A 43 2.04 15.61 19.05
C TYR A 43 2.94 16.25 18.01
N ASN A 44 2.65 16.01 16.73
CA ASN A 44 3.37 16.64 15.62
C ASN A 44 2.39 17.36 14.69
N GLU A 45 2.56 18.68 14.51
CA GLU A 45 1.75 19.45 13.57
C GLU A 45 1.98 18.96 12.14
N ILE A 46 0.91 18.64 11.41
CA ILE A 46 1.02 18.16 10.04
C ILE A 46 1.47 19.30 9.12
N SER A 47 0.88 20.48 9.28
CA SER A 47 1.28 21.68 8.54
C SER A 47 1.16 22.94 9.40
N LYS A 48 2.11 23.87 9.22
CA LYS A 48 2.03 25.22 9.82
C LYS A 48 1.24 26.22 8.97
N GLN A 49 1.11 25.93 7.68
CA GLN A 49 0.37 26.75 6.72
C GLN A 49 -0.92 26.04 6.29
N PRO A 50 -1.92 26.77 5.82
CA PRO A 50 -3.10 26.16 5.23
C PRO A 50 -2.72 25.15 4.14
N PHE A 51 -3.22 23.93 4.25
CA PHE A 51 -3.00 22.86 3.30
C PHE A 51 -4.29 22.06 3.14
N LEU A 52 -4.98 22.29 2.04
CA LEU A 52 -6.31 21.75 1.79
C LEU A 52 -6.24 20.37 1.16
N VAL A 53 -7.02 19.44 1.70
CA VAL A 53 -7.21 18.08 1.20
C VAL A 53 -8.66 17.94 0.73
N LEU A 54 -8.86 17.72 -0.55
CA LEU A 54 -10.19 17.57 -1.14
C LEU A 54 -10.76 16.16 -0.85
N PRO A 55 -12.09 15.98 -0.92
CA PRO A 55 -12.70 14.66 -0.87
C PRO A 55 -12.08 13.68 -1.88
N GLY A 56 -11.77 12.47 -1.44
CA GLY A 56 -11.18 11.43 -2.28
C GLY A 56 -9.67 11.51 -2.51
N GLU A 57 -8.99 12.49 -1.91
CA GLU A 57 -7.53 12.62 -2.05
C GLU A 57 -6.76 11.83 -1.00
N TYR A 58 -5.60 11.33 -1.43
CA TYR A 58 -4.58 10.68 -0.60
C TYR A 58 -3.42 11.64 -0.33
N PHE A 59 -2.88 11.64 0.88
CA PHE A 59 -1.67 12.39 1.23
C PHE A 59 -0.74 11.59 2.13
N VAL A 60 0.53 11.59 1.79
CA VAL A 60 1.61 10.95 2.54
C VAL A 60 2.24 11.96 3.48
N LEU A 61 2.23 11.66 4.77
CA LEU A 61 2.84 12.42 5.85
C LEU A 61 4.18 11.79 6.22
N SER A 62 5.26 12.55 6.20
CA SER A 62 6.61 12.07 6.55
C SER A 62 7.55 13.24 6.84
N THR A 63 8.77 12.94 7.31
CA THR A 63 9.83 13.96 7.45
C THR A 63 10.65 14.18 6.19
N ASP A 64 10.68 13.19 5.27
CA ASP A 64 11.44 13.27 4.01
C ASP A 64 10.71 12.57 2.85
N SER A 65 9.88 13.33 2.14
CA SER A 65 9.19 12.82 0.95
C SER A 65 10.13 12.49 -0.22
N THR A 66 11.36 13.02 -0.21
CA THR A 66 12.33 12.77 -1.28
C THR A 66 12.84 11.33 -1.20
N SER A 67 13.18 10.85 0.00
CA SER A 67 13.60 9.47 0.20
C SER A 67 12.50 8.48 -0.17
N ILE A 68 11.23 8.77 0.20
CA ILE A 68 10.09 7.92 -0.14
C ILE A 68 9.90 7.84 -1.66
N LYS A 69 9.89 8.99 -2.36
CA LYS A 69 9.74 9.03 -3.83
C LYS A 69 10.90 8.39 -4.60
N LYS A 70 12.08 8.31 -3.98
CA LYS A 70 13.23 7.61 -4.54
C LYS A 70 13.11 6.09 -4.37
N THR A 71 12.51 5.65 -3.25
CA THR A 71 12.39 4.24 -2.89
C THR A 71 11.16 3.59 -3.54
N TYR A 72 10.02 4.30 -3.55
CA TYR A 72 8.75 3.77 -4.03
C TYR A 72 8.21 4.56 -5.22
N LYS A 73 7.56 3.84 -6.13
CA LYS A 73 6.85 4.46 -7.25
C LYS A 73 5.61 5.20 -6.74
N THR A 74 5.41 6.42 -7.23
CA THR A 74 4.17 7.17 -6.99
C THR A 74 3.61 7.70 -8.30
N THR A 75 2.28 7.65 -8.42
CA THR A 75 1.55 8.28 -9.54
C THR A 75 1.16 9.72 -9.23
N ASN A 76 1.27 10.14 -7.94
CA ASN A 76 0.91 11.49 -7.50
C ASN A 76 2.03 12.13 -6.66
N PRO A 77 3.12 12.62 -7.26
CA PRO A 77 4.26 13.18 -6.54
C PRO A 77 3.95 14.47 -5.75
N LYS A 78 2.74 15.05 -5.93
CA LYS A 78 2.28 16.22 -5.18
C LYS A 78 1.55 15.86 -3.89
N ALA A 79 1.17 14.60 -3.70
CA ALA A 79 0.44 14.12 -2.53
C ALA A 79 1.36 13.85 -1.33
N PHE A 80 2.32 14.74 -1.05
CA PHE A 80 3.28 14.54 0.03
C PHE A 80 3.39 15.82 0.88
N VAL A 81 3.39 15.62 2.20
CA VAL A 81 3.59 16.68 3.19
C VAL A 81 4.86 16.37 4.00
N ASN A 82 5.85 17.25 3.89
CA ASN A 82 7.03 17.17 4.74
C ASN A 82 6.73 17.84 6.10
N MET A 83 6.66 17.02 7.13
CA MET A 83 6.44 17.45 8.50
C MET A 83 7.76 17.85 9.16
N ALA A 84 7.72 18.83 10.08
CA ALA A 84 8.91 19.24 10.84
C ALA A 84 9.32 18.22 11.93
N GLY A 85 8.37 17.42 12.41
CA GLY A 85 8.53 16.30 13.33
C GLY A 85 7.57 15.18 12.94
N PHE A 86 7.79 13.99 13.50
CA PHE A 86 6.97 12.81 13.25
C PHE A 86 6.86 11.99 14.54
N PRO A 87 5.70 11.42 14.88
CA PRO A 87 5.58 10.60 16.07
C PRO A 87 6.49 9.36 15.96
N THR A 88 6.99 8.90 17.08
CA THR A 88 7.81 7.70 17.13
C THR A 88 6.99 6.49 16.66
N MET A 89 7.47 5.81 15.64
CA MET A 89 6.92 4.55 15.16
C MET A 89 7.95 3.44 15.38
N ASN A 90 7.63 2.49 16.28
CA ASN A 90 8.50 1.35 16.49
C ASN A 90 8.28 0.30 15.41
N ASN A 91 9.34 -0.43 15.03
CA ASN A 91 9.25 -1.48 13.99
C ASN A 91 8.41 -2.69 14.42
N GLU A 92 8.21 -2.89 15.73
CA GLU A 92 7.46 -4.04 16.24
C GLU A 92 5.96 -3.77 16.35
N ASP A 93 5.58 -2.64 16.96
CA ASP A 93 4.19 -2.27 17.19
C ASP A 93 4.03 -0.80 17.54
N GLY A 94 2.83 -0.29 17.36
CA GLY A 94 2.49 1.07 17.74
C GLY A 94 1.03 1.44 17.46
N VAL A 95 0.66 2.62 17.91
CA VAL A 95 -0.66 3.21 17.66
C VAL A 95 -0.48 4.65 17.25
N VAL A 96 -0.88 4.98 16.04
CA VAL A 96 -0.88 6.34 15.52
C VAL A 96 -2.28 6.89 15.41
N THR A 97 -2.41 8.20 15.57
CA THR A 97 -3.71 8.88 15.48
C THR A 97 -3.59 10.16 14.67
N ILE A 98 -4.66 10.47 13.93
CA ILE A 98 -4.96 11.81 13.45
C ILE A 98 -5.94 12.44 14.43
N ALA A 99 -5.60 13.60 14.96
CA ALA A 99 -6.46 14.35 15.84
C ALA A 99 -6.51 15.82 15.42
N ALA A 100 -7.56 16.52 15.81
CA ALA A 100 -7.60 17.98 15.75
C ALA A 100 -6.66 18.58 16.81
N LYS A 101 -6.14 19.76 16.60
CA LYS A 101 -5.34 20.52 17.60
C LYS A 101 -6.09 20.74 18.92
N SER A 102 -7.42 20.66 18.91
CA SER A 102 -8.26 20.69 20.11
C SER A 102 -8.23 19.41 20.96
N GLY A 103 -7.56 18.35 20.48
CA GLY A 103 -7.52 17.02 21.12
C GLY A 103 -8.65 16.07 20.69
N LEU A 104 -9.53 16.48 19.78
CA LEU A 104 -10.55 15.58 19.24
C LEU A 104 -9.92 14.53 18.33
N LEU A 105 -10.07 13.25 18.69
CA LEU A 105 -9.65 12.13 17.85
C LEU A 105 -10.48 12.06 16.55
N ILE A 106 -9.81 11.90 15.41
CA ILE A 106 -10.44 11.76 14.10
C ILE A 106 -10.35 10.31 13.62
N ASP A 107 -9.15 9.73 13.67
CA ASP A 107 -8.92 8.33 13.33
C ASP A 107 -7.73 7.77 14.15
N VAL A 108 -7.79 6.47 14.47
CA VAL A 108 -6.76 5.77 15.26
C VAL A 108 -6.44 4.46 14.56
N ALA A 109 -5.17 4.22 14.26
CA ALA A 109 -4.69 2.99 13.65
C ALA A 109 -3.63 2.32 14.53
N ALA A 110 -3.87 1.08 14.89
CA ALA A 110 -2.89 0.23 15.56
C ALA A 110 -2.21 -0.66 14.52
N TYR A 111 -0.92 -0.92 14.71
CA TYR A 111 -0.14 -1.82 13.86
C TYR A 111 0.79 -2.69 14.73
N ASN A 112 1.12 -3.85 14.21
CA ASN A 112 2.21 -4.69 14.73
C ASN A 112 2.83 -5.52 13.60
N SER A 113 4.04 -6.03 13.81
CA SER A 113 4.79 -6.82 12.84
C SER A 113 4.06 -8.11 12.41
N GLY A 114 3.21 -8.68 13.28
CA GLY A 114 2.39 -9.86 12.97
C GLY A 114 1.22 -9.59 12.01
N MET A 115 0.93 -8.34 11.67
CA MET A 115 -0.06 -7.98 10.63
C MET A 115 0.50 -8.07 9.21
N GLN A 116 1.81 -8.22 9.05
CA GLN A 116 2.45 -8.43 7.77
C GLN A 116 2.16 -9.83 7.21
N TYR A 117 2.19 -9.95 5.89
CA TYR A 117 1.93 -11.23 5.23
C TYR A 117 2.99 -12.28 5.61
N PRO A 118 2.61 -13.46 6.16
CA PRO A 118 3.55 -14.39 6.78
C PRO A 118 4.58 -15.03 5.85
N LEU A 119 4.35 -15.00 4.53
CA LEU A 119 5.26 -15.60 3.55
C LEU A 119 6.26 -14.59 2.95
N LEU A 120 6.26 -13.33 3.42
CA LEU A 120 7.30 -12.37 3.04
C LEU A 120 8.65 -12.83 3.58
N THR A 121 9.69 -12.74 2.76
CA THR A 121 11.07 -13.04 3.16
C THR A 121 11.67 -11.97 4.07
N SER A 122 11.20 -10.74 3.95
CA SER A 122 11.47 -9.60 4.82
C SER A 122 10.25 -8.69 4.88
N VAL A 123 10.00 -8.07 6.03
CA VAL A 123 8.97 -7.04 6.20
C VAL A 123 9.55 -5.61 6.08
N ASP A 124 10.88 -5.50 6.06
CA ASP A 124 11.60 -4.24 5.85
C ASP A 124 11.19 -3.61 4.52
N GLY A 125 10.65 -2.41 4.56
CA GLY A 125 10.16 -1.68 3.40
C GLY A 125 8.75 -2.05 2.92
N VAL A 126 8.02 -2.91 3.64
CA VAL A 126 6.66 -3.29 3.26
C VAL A 126 5.63 -2.49 4.03
N SER A 127 4.83 -1.67 3.33
CA SER A 127 3.78 -0.90 3.98
C SER A 127 2.56 -1.74 4.34
N LEU A 128 1.93 -1.44 5.47
CA LEU A 128 0.57 -1.90 5.76
C LEU A 128 -0.43 -0.98 5.06
N GLU A 129 -1.30 -1.56 4.25
CA GLU A 129 -2.35 -0.90 3.51
C GLU A 129 -3.72 -1.21 4.07
N ARG A 130 -4.54 -0.18 4.23
CA ARG A 130 -5.94 -0.32 4.63
C ARG A 130 -6.76 -0.83 3.46
N ILE A 131 -7.53 -1.91 3.67
CA ILE A 131 -8.33 -2.58 2.65
C ILE A 131 -9.56 -1.74 2.29
N SER A 132 -10.30 -1.29 3.30
CA SER A 132 -11.52 -0.50 3.09
C SER A 132 -11.55 0.74 3.99
N PRO A 133 -11.79 1.94 3.44
CA PRO A 133 -11.96 3.15 4.23
C PRO A 133 -13.25 3.14 5.06
N GLU A 134 -14.21 2.27 4.72
CA GLU A 134 -15.50 2.18 5.42
C GLU A 134 -15.43 1.33 6.69
N ARG A 135 -14.47 0.43 6.79
CA ARG A 135 -14.23 -0.38 8.00
C ARG A 135 -13.38 0.39 9.00
N PRO A 136 -13.52 0.14 10.33
CA PRO A 136 -12.71 0.79 11.36
C PRO A 136 -11.20 0.60 11.15
N SER A 137 -10.41 1.63 11.45
CA SER A 137 -8.94 1.57 11.36
C SER A 137 -8.32 0.70 12.46
N LEU A 138 -9.02 0.49 13.59
CA LEU A 138 -8.60 -0.42 14.65
C LEU A 138 -8.92 -1.89 14.35
N ASP A 139 -9.67 -2.18 13.30
CA ASP A 139 -9.93 -3.54 12.85
C ASP A 139 -8.67 -4.08 12.15
N ILE A 140 -7.92 -4.95 12.83
CA ILE A 140 -6.66 -5.51 12.32
C ILE A 140 -6.86 -6.28 11.00
N THR A 141 -8.06 -6.86 10.77
CA THR A 141 -8.38 -7.57 9.54
C THR A 141 -8.67 -6.62 8.36
N ASN A 142 -8.67 -5.30 8.61
CA ASN A 142 -8.80 -4.26 7.59
C ASN A 142 -7.44 -3.79 7.05
N TRP A 143 -6.35 -4.46 7.41
CA TRP A 143 -5.00 -4.13 6.98
C TRP A 143 -4.31 -5.33 6.37
N HIS A 144 -3.49 -5.08 5.36
CA HIS A 144 -2.69 -6.10 4.71
C HIS A 144 -1.38 -5.51 4.18
N SER A 145 -0.36 -6.34 4.02
CA SER A 145 0.88 -5.95 3.34
C SER A 145 0.60 -5.48 1.92
N ALA A 146 1.25 -4.41 1.49
CA ALA A 146 1.20 -3.97 0.11
C ALA A 146 1.72 -5.05 -0.83
N SER A 147 1.16 -5.09 -2.04
CA SER A 147 1.52 -6.07 -3.08
C SER A 147 2.97 -5.89 -3.55
N GLU A 148 3.64 -6.99 -3.88
CA GLU A 148 4.95 -7.01 -4.52
C GLU A 148 4.93 -6.30 -5.90
N ALA A 149 3.86 -6.49 -6.67
CA ALA A 149 3.70 -5.88 -8.00
C ALA A 149 3.75 -4.35 -8.01
N VAL A 150 3.46 -3.67 -6.89
CA VAL A 150 3.60 -2.22 -6.73
C VAL A 150 4.90 -1.80 -6.04
N GLY A 151 5.79 -2.76 -5.72
CA GLY A 151 7.03 -2.53 -4.99
C GLY A 151 6.82 -2.31 -3.50
N TYR A 152 5.83 -2.98 -2.89
CA TYR A 152 5.53 -3.02 -1.47
C TYR A 152 5.05 -1.72 -0.83
N ALA A 153 4.69 -0.70 -1.63
CA ALA A 153 4.00 0.50 -1.15
C ALA A 153 3.31 1.27 -2.29
N THR A 154 2.22 1.98 -1.95
CA THR A 154 1.46 2.82 -2.88
C THR A 154 1.36 4.28 -2.38
N PRO A 155 2.49 4.98 -2.14
CA PRO A 155 2.44 6.30 -1.51
C PRO A 155 1.81 7.35 -2.45
N GLY A 156 0.73 7.99 -1.97
CA GLY A 156 0.02 9.08 -2.65
C GLY A 156 -1.06 8.64 -3.62
N TYR A 157 -1.43 7.35 -3.65
CA TYR A 157 -2.50 6.84 -4.50
C TYR A 157 -3.18 5.61 -3.87
N LYS A 158 -4.19 5.10 -4.56
CA LYS A 158 -5.04 4.00 -4.09
C LYS A 158 -4.23 2.76 -3.75
N ASN A 159 -4.48 2.20 -2.57
CA ASN A 159 -3.83 1.01 -2.05
C ASN A 159 -3.98 -0.20 -2.97
N SER A 160 -2.94 -1.02 -3.10
CA SER A 160 -2.94 -2.26 -3.89
C SER A 160 -3.93 -3.30 -3.33
N GLN A 161 -4.19 -3.25 -2.02
CA GLN A 161 -5.11 -4.14 -1.30
C GLN A 161 -6.53 -3.55 -1.18
N PHE A 162 -6.83 -2.43 -1.84
CA PHE A 162 -8.14 -1.80 -1.73
C PHE A 162 -9.26 -2.72 -2.25
N GLY A 163 -10.22 -3.05 -1.39
CA GLY A 163 -11.41 -3.82 -1.72
C GLY A 163 -12.64 -3.27 -0.98
N ILE A 164 -13.75 -3.07 -1.69
CA ILE A 164 -15.00 -2.57 -1.08
C ILE A 164 -15.90 -3.73 -0.65
N THR A 165 -15.87 -4.85 -1.36
CA THR A 165 -16.67 -6.05 -1.09
C THR A 165 -15.83 -7.28 -1.34
N VAL A 166 -15.93 -8.27 -0.45
CA VAL A 166 -15.47 -9.61 -0.73
C VAL A 166 -16.50 -10.22 -1.70
N THR A 167 -16.13 -10.33 -2.97
CA THR A 167 -16.87 -11.12 -3.97
C THR A 167 -16.02 -12.34 -4.29
N ASP A 168 -16.66 -13.47 -4.58
CA ASP A 168 -15.95 -14.69 -5.02
C ASP A 168 -15.57 -14.63 -6.51
N ASP A 169 -15.78 -13.48 -7.16
CA ASP A 169 -15.49 -13.27 -8.57
C ASP A 169 -13.99 -13.02 -8.78
N ASN A 170 -13.24 -14.08 -8.98
CA ASN A 170 -11.85 -14.02 -9.40
C ASN A 170 -11.79 -14.17 -10.93
N GLU A 171 -11.16 -13.21 -11.58
CA GLU A 171 -10.98 -13.22 -13.03
C GLU A 171 -9.49 -13.25 -13.38
N ILE A 172 -9.12 -14.13 -14.30
CA ILE A 172 -7.79 -14.19 -14.90
C ILE A 172 -7.98 -14.11 -16.42
N THR A 173 -7.31 -13.14 -17.04
CA THR A 173 -7.36 -12.93 -18.48
C THR A 173 -5.96 -13.00 -19.09
N LEU A 174 -5.88 -13.61 -20.27
CA LEU A 174 -4.64 -13.72 -21.05
C LEU A 174 -4.77 -12.83 -22.29
N SER A 175 -3.75 -12.04 -22.59
CA SER A 175 -3.74 -11.18 -23.77
C SER A 175 -2.29 -10.92 -24.25
N PRO A 176 -2.04 -10.99 -25.55
CA PRO A 176 -2.93 -11.44 -26.62
C PRO A 176 -3.12 -12.97 -26.63
N ASP A 177 -4.09 -13.46 -27.37
CA ASP A 177 -4.32 -14.92 -27.55
C ASP A 177 -3.14 -15.62 -28.23
N ILE A 178 -2.43 -14.90 -29.07
CA ILE A 178 -1.22 -15.35 -29.77
C ILE A 178 -0.18 -14.23 -29.64
N PHE A 179 1.01 -14.58 -29.20
CA PHE A 179 2.14 -13.66 -29.13
C PHE A 179 3.37 -14.27 -29.80
N SER A 180 4.25 -13.42 -30.35
CA SER A 180 5.51 -13.82 -31.00
C SER A 180 6.65 -12.98 -30.43
N PRO A 181 7.50 -13.56 -29.57
CA PRO A 181 8.59 -12.83 -28.91
C PRO A 181 9.79 -12.66 -29.86
N ASP A 182 9.60 -11.92 -30.96
CA ASP A 182 10.61 -11.64 -31.97
C ASP A 182 11.19 -10.19 -31.86
N ASN A 183 10.68 -9.45 -30.87
CA ASN A 183 11.13 -8.11 -30.51
C ASN A 183 10.90 -7.04 -31.62
N ASP A 184 9.83 -7.22 -32.40
CA ASP A 184 9.41 -6.27 -33.43
C ASP A 184 8.52 -5.12 -32.87
N GLY A 185 8.14 -5.22 -31.57
CA GLY A 185 7.29 -4.26 -30.86
C GLY A 185 5.81 -4.58 -30.96
N TYR A 186 5.42 -5.71 -31.56
CA TYR A 186 4.03 -6.13 -31.70
C TYR A 186 3.80 -7.51 -31.10
N ASN A 187 3.00 -7.59 -30.03
CA ASN A 187 2.68 -8.85 -29.34
C ASN A 187 3.92 -9.66 -28.89
N ASP A 188 4.96 -9.00 -28.45
CA ASP A 188 6.21 -9.63 -27.97
C ASP A 188 6.03 -10.33 -26.62
N ASN A 189 5.01 -9.95 -25.83
CA ASN A 189 4.78 -10.45 -24.49
C ASN A 189 3.35 -10.95 -24.30
N LEU A 190 3.19 -12.03 -23.54
CA LEU A 190 1.91 -12.45 -22.99
C LEU A 190 1.66 -11.71 -21.68
N THR A 191 0.53 -11.02 -21.57
CA THR A 191 0.05 -10.42 -20.31
C THR A 191 -0.97 -11.37 -19.66
N ILE A 192 -0.73 -11.67 -18.38
CA ILE A 192 -1.62 -12.45 -17.52
C ILE A 192 -2.20 -11.46 -16.51
N ALA A 193 -3.34 -10.87 -16.81
CA ALA A 193 -4.01 -9.92 -15.92
C ALA A 193 -4.94 -10.65 -14.97
N TYR A 194 -5.05 -10.12 -13.75
CA TYR A 194 -5.93 -10.68 -12.72
C TYR A 194 -6.74 -9.60 -12.02
N SER A 195 -7.94 -9.99 -11.58
CA SER A 195 -8.81 -9.24 -10.67
C SER A 195 -9.34 -10.20 -9.63
N PHE A 196 -9.04 -9.95 -8.36
CA PHE A 196 -9.47 -10.78 -7.24
C PHE A 196 -10.54 -10.04 -6.41
N GLY A 197 -11.60 -10.74 -6.05
CA GLY A 197 -12.69 -10.22 -5.24
C GLY A 197 -12.31 -9.92 -3.78
N SER A 198 -11.15 -10.42 -3.32
CA SER A 198 -10.65 -10.19 -1.96
C SER A 198 -9.14 -9.93 -1.96
N PRO A 199 -8.61 -9.19 -0.97
CA PRO A 199 -7.17 -9.01 -0.79
C PRO A 199 -6.49 -10.25 -0.21
N GLY A 200 -5.15 -10.25 -0.18
CA GLY A 200 -4.35 -11.28 0.48
C GLY A 200 -4.12 -12.54 -0.36
N ASN A 201 -4.40 -12.49 -1.66
CA ASN A 201 -4.09 -13.59 -2.56
C ASN A 201 -2.60 -13.65 -2.88
N ASN A 202 -2.09 -14.84 -3.16
CA ASN A 202 -0.79 -15.04 -3.76
C ASN A 202 -0.91 -15.79 -5.09
N ALA A 203 0.03 -15.54 -5.98
CA ALA A 203 0.09 -16.19 -7.29
C ALA A 203 1.29 -17.12 -7.40
N THR A 204 1.06 -18.27 -8.01
CA THR A 204 2.09 -19.13 -8.56
C THR A 204 1.73 -19.43 -10.01
N ILE A 205 2.60 -19.08 -10.95
CA ILE A 205 2.38 -19.27 -12.39
C ILE A 205 3.48 -20.16 -12.95
N THR A 206 3.06 -21.29 -13.46
CA THR A 206 3.94 -22.25 -14.12
C THR A 206 3.46 -22.48 -15.55
N ILE A 207 4.38 -22.41 -16.49
CA ILE A 207 4.10 -22.55 -17.94
C ILE A 207 4.62 -23.90 -18.41
N TYR A 208 3.77 -24.61 -19.14
CA TYR A 208 4.07 -25.92 -19.73
C TYR A 208 3.87 -25.87 -21.24
N ASP A 209 4.62 -26.70 -21.97
CA ASP A 209 4.38 -26.93 -23.40
C ASP A 209 3.18 -27.88 -23.62
N ALA A 210 2.78 -28.06 -24.88
CA ALA A 210 1.68 -28.93 -25.25
C ALA A 210 1.90 -30.42 -24.88
N ASN A 211 3.10 -30.83 -24.53
CA ASN A 211 3.45 -32.19 -24.08
C ASN A 211 3.52 -32.28 -22.54
N GLY A 212 3.17 -31.21 -21.82
CA GLY A 212 3.22 -31.15 -20.36
C GLY A 212 4.63 -30.99 -19.78
N ARG A 213 5.63 -30.60 -20.57
CA ARG A 213 6.97 -30.35 -20.08
C ARG A 213 7.05 -28.92 -19.55
N LEU A 214 7.70 -28.75 -18.41
CA LEU A 214 7.93 -27.44 -17.80
C LEU A 214 8.74 -26.56 -18.77
N VAL A 215 8.22 -25.36 -19.04
CA VAL A 215 8.86 -24.29 -19.82
C VAL A 215 9.41 -23.23 -18.89
N ARG A 216 8.58 -22.70 -17.97
CA ARG A 216 8.95 -21.61 -17.08
C ARG A 216 8.18 -21.65 -15.76
N ASN A 217 8.89 -21.43 -14.64
CA ASN A 217 8.28 -20.98 -13.40
C ASN A 217 8.31 -19.45 -13.42
N LEU A 218 7.20 -18.82 -13.86
CA LEU A 218 7.16 -17.38 -14.09
C LEU A 218 7.03 -16.61 -12.79
N VAL A 219 6.16 -17.10 -11.89
CA VAL A 219 5.85 -16.47 -10.58
C VAL A 219 5.80 -17.55 -9.52
N ASN A 220 6.35 -17.29 -8.35
CA ASN A 220 6.39 -18.24 -7.25
C ASN A 220 5.99 -17.59 -5.93
N HIS A 221 4.75 -17.84 -5.48
CA HIS A 221 4.17 -17.36 -4.21
C HIS A 221 4.22 -15.82 -4.04
N GLU A 222 4.10 -15.05 -5.13
CA GLU A 222 4.09 -13.60 -5.09
C GLU A 222 2.80 -13.07 -4.45
N LEU A 223 2.93 -12.12 -3.52
CA LEU A 223 1.79 -11.45 -2.90
C LEU A 223 1.13 -10.50 -3.90
N CYS A 224 -0.12 -10.79 -4.25
CA CYS A 224 -0.92 -10.03 -5.18
C CYS A 224 -1.69 -8.89 -4.50
N GLY A 225 -1.92 -7.82 -5.24
CA GLY A 225 -3.00 -6.88 -4.93
C GLY A 225 -4.37 -7.45 -5.35
N THR A 226 -5.43 -6.65 -5.19
CA THR A 226 -6.76 -7.02 -5.70
C THR A 226 -6.84 -6.98 -7.23
N THR A 227 -5.94 -6.25 -7.88
CA THR A 227 -5.79 -6.25 -9.34
C THR A 227 -4.31 -6.15 -9.70
N GLY A 228 -3.93 -6.69 -10.85
CA GLY A 228 -2.56 -6.61 -11.36
C GLY A 228 -2.37 -7.40 -12.63
N ALA A 229 -1.11 -7.50 -13.07
CA ALA A 229 -0.76 -8.29 -14.23
C ALA A 229 0.71 -8.78 -14.13
N PHE A 230 0.95 -9.97 -14.65
CA PHE A 230 2.27 -10.53 -14.91
C PHE A 230 2.54 -10.53 -16.41
N SER A 231 3.79 -10.49 -16.79
CA SER A 231 4.19 -10.52 -18.20
C SER A 231 5.18 -11.67 -18.43
N TRP A 232 5.02 -12.37 -19.55
CA TRP A 232 5.94 -13.39 -20.01
C TRP A 232 6.44 -13.08 -21.42
N ASP A 233 7.74 -13.07 -21.58
CA ASP A 233 8.48 -12.74 -22.81
C ASP A 233 8.72 -13.97 -23.72
N GLY A 234 8.11 -15.11 -23.44
CA GLY A 234 8.30 -16.34 -24.21
C GLY A 234 9.60 -17.08 -23.95
N ILE A 235 10.46 -16.59 -23.06
CA ILE A 235 11.76 -17.22 -22.76
C ILE A 235 11.59 -18.32 -21.70
N ASN A 236 12.29 -19.42 -21.91
CA ASN A 236 12.36 -20.57 -20.99
C ASN A 236 13.24 -20.24 -19.77
N ASN A 237 13.18 -21.10 -18.72
CA ASN A 237 14.13 -21.04 -17.60
C ASN A 237 15.57 -21.23 -18.06
#